data_816b4aad563f4b76b25ef0c6c54f778d
#
_entry.id   816b4aad563f4b76b25ef0c6c54f778d
#
_cell.length_a   1.000
_cell.length_b   1.000
_cell.length_c   1.000
_cell.angle_alpha   90.00
_cell.angle_beta   90.00
_cell.angle_gamma   90.00
#
_symmetry.space_group_name_H-M   'P 1'
#
loop_
_entity.id
_entity.type
_entity.pdbx_description
1 polymer ?
#
loop_
_entity_poly.entity_id
_entity_poly.type
_entity_poly.pdbx_seq_one_letter_code
_entity_poly.pdbx_strand_id
1 'polypeptide(L)'
;MAAMVGGGSSYIRPGELSLASHGVLFLDEMGEFAPTVLDALRQPLEEGVVSIARAHSSVTMPAKCLLIAATNPCPCGAGTPTRCHCTPHAKQRYLRRFSGPLLDRFDVRIHLVKPSTVDLTSDSPGESSGVVAQRVAHVHRVSLERQGCLNSAISAEHLDEVAPLSRDAMVWLRRKLDDGHLSGRGYHRIRRVARTLADMHGEHEVIKSEWVETAVSMRVSVVTQTEFH
;
A
#
# COMPACT_ATOMS: atom_id res chain seq x y z
N MET A 1 3.46 20.71 2.25
CA MET A 1 3.41 19.95 3.51
C MET A 1 2.15 20.27 4.32
N ALA A 2 1.88 21.54 4.68
CA ALA A 2 0.70 21.90 5.49
C ALA A 2 -0.65 21.46 4.89
N ALA A 3 -0.81 21.45 3.58
CA ALA A 3 -2.02 20.93 2.94
C ALA A 3 -2.24 19.44 3.23
N MET A 4 -1.18 18.63 3.24
CA MET A 4 -1.28 17.18 3.41
C MET A 4 -1.45 16.76 4.87
N VAL A 5 -0.61 17.24 5.75
CA VAL A 5 -0.60 16.84 7.19
C VAL A 5 -1.26 17.86 8.11
N GLY A 6 -1.61 19.03 7.62
CA GLY A 6 -2.18 20.09 8.43
C GLY A 6 -1.13 21.07 8.94
N GLY A 7 -1.61 22.13 9.57
CA GLY A 7 -0.79 23.24 10.07
C GLY A 7 -1.52 24.58 9.93
N GLY A 8 -0.77 25.65 9.94
CA GLY A 8 -1.28 27.02 9.78
C GLY A 8 -0.56 28.00 10.69
N SER A 9 -0.51 29.29 10.42
CA SER A 9 0.19 30.29 11.24
C SER A 9 -0.62 30.78 12.45
N SER A 10 -1.89 31.10 12.27
CA SER A 10 -2.77 31.57 13.33
C SER A 10 -3.64 30.46 13.93
N TYR A 11 -4.21 29.61 13.09
CA TYR A 11 -5.05 28.50 13.50
C TYR A 11 -4.50 27.19 12.92
N ILE A 12 -4.54 26.11 13.73
CA ILE A 12 -4.21 24.76 13.25
C ILE A 12 -5.39 24.25 12.44
N ARG A 13 -5.13 23.94 11.17
CA ARG A 13 -6.13 23.34 10.27
C ARG A 13 -5.75 21.88 9.99
N PRO A 14 -6.73 20.97 9.92
CA PRO A 14 -6.48 19.61 9.46
C PRO A 14 -5.96 19.62 8.02
N GLY A 15 -5.07 18.69 7.70
CA GLY A 15 -4.66 18.40 6.33
C GLY A 15 -5.51 17.31 5.70
N GLU A 16 -5.25 17.04 4.41
CA GLU A 16 -6.00 16.05 3.61
C GLU A 16 -6.02 14.66 4.25
N LEU A 17 -4.92 14.23 4.90
CA LEU A 17 -4.88 12.96 5.65
C LEU A 17 -5.94 12.88 6.74
N SER A 18 -6.12 13.94 7.50
CA SER A 18 -7.10 13.96 8.59
C SER A 18 -8.52 14.12 8.06
N LEU A 19 -8.71 14.89 6.99
CA LEU A 19 -10.00 15.06 6.32
C LEU A 19 -10.48 13.76 5.68
N ALA A 20 -9.55 12.95 5.15
CA ALA A 20 -9.85 11.64 4.58
C ALA A 20 -9.99 10.52 5.63
N SER A 21 -9.93 10.82 6.92
CA SER A 21 -9.99 9.79 7.96
C SER A 21 -11.29 8.99 7.88
N HIS A 22 -11.17 7.66 7.96
CA HIS A 22 -12.23 6.67 7.70
C HIS A 22 -12.78 6.65 6.27
N GLY A 23 -12.11 7.33 5.35
CA GLY A 23 -12.41 7.33 3.92
C GLY A 23 -11.20 6.90 3.09
N VAL A 24 -11.09 7.46 1.91
CA VAL A 24 -10.03 7.18 0.92
C VAL A 24 -9.28 8.47 0.61
N LEU A 25 -7.95 8.41 0.68
CA LEU A 25 -7.07 9.45 0.14
C LEU A 25 -6.42 8.92 -1.13
N PHE A 26 -6.74 9.54 -2.27
CA PHE A 26 -6.15 9.19 -3.56
C PHE A 26 -5.07 10.21 -3.94
N LEU A 27 -3.85 9.73 -4.12
CA LEU A 27 -2.72 10.53 -4.59
C LEU A 27 -2.42 10.16 -6.04
N ASP A 28 -2.94 10.94 -6.97
CA ASP A 28 -2.56 10.80 -8.37
C ASP A 28 -1.20 11.45 -8.62
N GLU A 29 -0.47 10.92 -9.60
CA GLU A 29 0.87 11.39 -9.96
C GLU A 29 1.80 11.54 -8.74
N MET A 30 1.78 10.56 -7.82
CA MET A 30 2.55 10.63 -6.56
C MET A 30 4.03 10.98 -6.79
N GLY A 31 4.60 10.63 -7.95
CA GLY A 31 5.98 10.98 -8.34
C GLY A 31 6.23 12.47 -8.53
N GLU A 32 5.19 13.30 -8.65
CA GLU A 32 5.33 14.75 -8.82
C GLU A 32 5.30 15.51 -7.48
N PHE A 33 4.92 14.85 -6.40
CA PHE A 33 5.00 15.45 -5.07
C PHE A 33 6.45 15.68 -4.64
N ALA A 34 6.69 16.75 -3.90
CA ALA A 34 7.99 16.99 -3.31
C ALA A 34 8.34 15.88 -2.29
N PRO A 35 9.59 15.38 -2.26
CA PRO A 35 10.01 14.31 -1.34
C PRO A 35 9.67 14.61 0.13
N THR A 36 9.78 15.86 0.55
CA THR A 36 9.43 16.30 1.91
C THR A 36 7.94 16.13 2.24
N VAL A 37 7.05 16.22 1.25
CA VAL A 37 5.60 15.96 1.43
C VAL A 37 5.35 14.47 1.56
N LEU A 38 6.00 13.67 0.72
CA LEU A 38 5.88 12.21 0.76
C LEU A 38 6.46 11.64 2.07
N ASP A 39 7.59 12.13 2.53
CA ASP A 39 8.19 11.70 3.79
C ASP A 39 7.33 12.08 5.01
N ALA A 40 6.60 13.19 4.94
CA ALA A 40 5.68 13.59 6.01
C ALA A 40 4.49 12.62 6.18
N LEU A 41 4.17 11.79 5.18
CA LEU A 41 3.14 10.76 5.28
C LEU A 41 3.57 9.55 6.13
N ARG A 42 4.88 9.35 6.32
CA ARG A 42 5.43 8.12 6.92
C ARG A 42 4.92 7.86 8.33
N GLN A 43 4.95 8.85 9.19
CA GLN A 43 4.50 8.71 10.59
C GLN A 43 2.98 8.57 10.67
N PRO A 44 2.16 9.44 10.05
CA PRO A 44 0.70 9.28 10.07
C PRO A 44 0.20 7.94 9.53
N LEU A 45 0.82 7.40 8.48
CA LEU A 45 0.46 6.09 7.93
C LEU A 45 0.79 4.92 8.86
N GLU A 46 1.71 5.10 9.80
CA GLU A 46 2.06 4.09 10.80
C GLU A 46 1.20 4.21 12.06
N GLU A 47 1.03 5.44 12.56
CA GLU A 47 0.37 5.72 13.83
C GLU A 47 -1.14 5.93 13.70
N GLY A 48 -1.63 6.20 12.50
CA GLY A 48 -3.04 6.52 12.23
C GLY A 48 -3.48 7.87 12.78
N VAL A 49 -2.51 8.74 13.13
CA VAL A 49 -2.74 10.08 13.64
C VAL A 49 -1.72 11.08 13.08
N VAL A 50 -2.12 12.33 13.01
CA VAL A 50 -1.23 13.47 12.76
C VAL A 50 -1.10 14.27 14.04
N SER A 51 0.12 14.47 14.53
CA SER A 51 0.41 15.32 15.69
C SER A 51 1.11 16.59 15.24
N ILE A 52 0.53 17.74 15.55
CA ILE A 52 1.07 19.06 15.23
C ILE A 52 1.40 19.76 16.54
N ALA A 53 2.69 19.90 16.82
CA ALA A 53 3.19 20.63 18.00
C ALA A 53 3.56 22.07 17.64
N ARG A 54 3.25 23.01 18.55
CA ARG A 54 3.63 24.42 18.50
C ARG A 54 4.10 24.89 19.87
N ALA A 55 4.64 26.09 19.92
CA ALA A 55 5.19 26.66 21.15
C ALA A 55 4.20 26.64 22.35
N HIS A 56 2.89 26.78 22.07
CA HIS A 56 1.87 26.90 23.12
C HIS A 56 0.71 25.90 22.98
N SER A 57 0.74 25.00 21.98
CA SER A 57 -0.33 24.03 21.76
C SER A 57 0.15 22.81 21.01
N SER A 58 -0.41 21.67 21.35
CA SER A 58 -0.27 20.43 20.57
C SER A 58 -1.66 19.90 20.25
N VAL A 59 -1.88 19.52 19.01
CA VAL A 59 -3.14 18.95 18.53
C VAL A 59 -2.82 17.64 17.82
N THR A 60 -3.55 16.59 18.21
CA THR A 60 -3.53 15.29 17.54
C THR A 60 -4.87 15.08 16.82
N MET A 61 -4.80 14.75 15.53
CA MET A 61 -5.95 14.52 14.67
C MET A 61 -5.91 13.11 14.09
N PRO A 62 -7.05 12.43 13.89
CA PRO A 62 -7.08 11.12 13.26
C PRO A 62 -6.57 11.21 11.81
N ALA A 63 -5.93 10.12 11.34
CA ALA A 63 -5.42 9.99 9.98
C ALA A 63 -5.50 8.52 9.50
N LYS A 64 -6.59 7.83 9.86
CA LYS A 64 -6.86 6.45 9.44
C LYS A 64 -7.64 6.45 8.14
N CYS A 65 -6.97 6.44 7.01
CA CYS A 65 -7.60 6.37 5.69
C CYS A 65 -7.03 5.21 4.86
N LEU A 66 -7.79 4.76 3.87
CA LEU A 66 -7.25 3.95 2.79
C LEU A 66 -6.45 4.87 1.86
N LEU A 67 -5.12 4.71 1.85
CA LEU A 67 -4.26 5.44 0.93
C LEU A 67 -4.13 4.67 -0.38
N ILE A 68 -4.55 5.30 -1.47
CA ILE A 68 -4.34 4.82 -2.83
C ILE A 68 -3.43 5.83 -3.54
N ALA A 69 -2.37 5.35 -4.18
CA ALA A 69 -1.46 6.20 -4.92
C ALA A 69 -1.19 5.63 -6.30
N ALA A 70 -1.15 6.51 -7.29
CA ALA A 70 -0.74 6.19 -8.65
C ALA A 70 0.53 6.96 -9.02
N THR A 71 1.43 6.32 -9.76
CA THR A 71 2.65 6.97 -10.25
C THR A 71 3.10 6.38 -11.56
N ASN A 72 3.71 7.20 -12.38
CA ASN A 72 4.38 6.75 -13.59
C ASN A 72 5.71 6.05 -13.25
N PRO A 73 6.20 5.11 -14.10
CA PRO A 73 7.48 4.45 -13.87
C PRO A 73 8.71 5.36 -14.11
N CYS A 74 8.50 6.50 -14.75
CA CYS A 74 9.55 7.48 -15.03
C CYS A 74 8.95 8.87 -15.28
N PRO A 75 9.77 9.95 -15.25
CA PRO A 75 9.26 11.33 -15.32
C PRO A 75 8.60 11.68 -16.67
N CYS A 76 8.85 10.95 -17.77
CA CYS A 76 8.18 11.23 -19.04
C CYS A 76 6.81 10.54 -19.21
N GLY A 77 6.44 9.65 -18.27
CA GLY A 77 5.15 8.94 -18.34
C GLY A 77 4.97 7.98 -19.50
N ALA A 78 6.00 7.77 -20.35
CA ALA A 78 5.87 6.99 -21.58
C ALA A 78 5.54 5.51 -21.36
N GLY A 79 5.76 4.98 -20.17
CA GLY A 79 5.32 3.66 -19.71
C GLY A 79 6.03 2.46 -20.33
N THR A 80 6.71 2.62 -21.48
CA THR A 80 7.40 1.53 -22.18
C THR A 80 8.86 1.88 -22.45
N PRO A 81 9.79 0.91 -22.39
CA PRO A 81 11.20 1.14 -22.69
C PRO A 81 11.43 1.74 -24.09
N THR A 82 10.62 1.33 -25.07
CA THR A 82 10.71 1.78 -26.47
C THR A 82 10.30 3.23 -26.71
N ARG A 83 9.45 3.79 -25.86
CA ARG A 83 8.97 5.18 -25.95
C ARG A 83 9.61 6.10 -24.92
N CYS A 84 10.31 5.54 -23.94
CA CYS A 84 10.93 6.32 -22.86
C CYS A 84 12.28 6.92 -23.32
N HIS A 85 12.35 8.24 -23.34
CA HIS A 85 13.58 8.98 -23.66
C HIS A 85 14.34 9.48 -22.42
N CYS A 86 13.94 9.04 -21.22
CA CYS A 86 14.60 9.43 -19.97
C CYS A 86 16.00 8.82 -19.88
N THR A 87 16.98 9.64 -19.54
CA THR A 87 18.30 9.14 -19.19
C THR A 87 18.25 8.28 -17.92
N PRO A 88 19.17 7.31 -17.73
CA PRO A 88 19.26 6.52 -16.51
C PRO A 88 19.31 7.40 -15.25
N HIS A 89 20.07 8.52 -15.29
CA HIS A 89 20.18 9.46 -14.21
C HIS A 89 18.82 10.15 -13.88
N ALA A 90 18.04 10.53 -14.90
CA ALA A 90 16.72 11.11 -14.72
C ALA A 90 15.74 10.13 -14.07
N LYS A 91 15.76 8.85 -14.50
CA LYS A 91 14.97 7.78 -13.89
C LYS A 91 15.37 7.56 -12.42
N GLN A 92 16.67 7.44 -12.14
CA GLN A 92 17.16 7.24 -10.79
C GLN A 92 16.79 8.41 -9.87
N ARG A 93 16.91 9.66 -10.34
CA ARG A 93 16.50 10.85 -9.57
C ARG A 93 15.00 10.86 -9.29
N TYR A 94 14.18 10.42 -10.24
CA TYR A 94 12.73 10.29 -10.06
C TYR A 94 12.38 9.22 -9.03
N LEU A 95 12.98 8.04 -9.13
CA LEU A 95 12.75 6.94 -8.18
C LEU A 95 13.22 7.26 -6.76
N ARG A 96 14.26 8.08 -6.60
CA ARG A 96 14.73 8.55 -5.28
C ARG A 96 13.70 9.42 -4.53
N ARG A 97 12.65 9.91 -5.19
CA ARG A 97 11.53 10.60 -4.53
C ARG A 97 10.75 9.67 -3.61
N PHE A 98 10.74 8.37 -3.93
CA PHE A 98 10.08 7.34 -3.14
C PHE A 98 11.09 6.71 -2.19
N SER A 99 11.13 7.17 -0.95
CA SER A 99 12.01 6.56 0.04
C SER A 99 11.59 5.12 0.34
N GLY A 100 12.56 4.21 0.54
CA GLY A 100 12.28 2.83 0.93
C GLY A 100 11.32 2.75 2.13
N PRO A 101 11.56 3.54 3.21
CA PRO A 101 10.65 3.59 4.35
C PRO A 101 9.22 4.05 4.02
N LEU A 102 9.00 4.89 3.02
CA LEU A 102 7.64 5.24 2.57
C LEU A 102 7.01 4.06 1.82
N LEU A 103 7.74 3.48 0.88
CA LEU A 103 7.27 2.34 0.09
C LEU A 103 6.92 1.13 0.97
N ASP A 104 7.64 0.94 2.06
CA ASP A 104 7.34 -0.13 3.03
C ASP A 104 5.99 0.04 3.72
N ARG A 105 5.40 1.24 3.69
CA ARG A 105 4.09 1.51 4.28
C ARG A 105 2.92 1.17 3.37
N PHE A 106 3.18 0.96 2.08
CA PHE A 106 2.17 0.43 1.19
C PHE A 106 2.09 -1.10 1.34
N ASP A 107 0.92 -1.62 1.65
CA ASP A 107 0.69 -3.05 1.83
C ASP A 107 0.75 -3.79 0.49
N VAL A 108 0.19 -3.18 -0.55
CA VAL A 108 0.14 -3.71 -1.91
C VAL A 108 0.75 -2.70 -2.88
N ARG A 109 1.59 -3.18 -3.78
CA ARG A 109 2.19 -2.42 -4.89
C ARG A 109 2.11 -3.28 -6.14
N ILE A 110 1.41 -2.78 -7.14
CA ILE A 110 1.18 -3.50 -8.38
C ILE A 110 1.66 -2.67 -9.57
N HIS A 111 2.04 -3.36 -10.63
CA HIS A 111 2.34 -2.75 -11.90
C HIS A 111 1.16 -2.91 -12.84
N LEU A 112 0.64 -1.78 -13.34
CA LEU A 112 -0.45 -1.78 -14.32
C LEU A 112 0.13 -1.80 -15.72
N VAL A 113 -0.24 -2.81 -16.49
CA VAL A 113 0.09 -2.91 -17.92
C VAL A 113 -0.96 -2.13 -18.72
N LYS A 114 -0.50 -1.51 -19.81
CA LYS A 114 -1.41 -0.86 -20.75
C LYS A 114 -2.39 -1.91 -21.31
N PRO A 115 -3.70 -1.63 -21.35
CA PRO A 115 -4.67 -2.51 -21.98
C PRO A 115 -4.29 -2.81 -23.42
N SER A 116 -4.53 -4.04 -23.88
CA SER A 116 -4.34 -4.43 -25.28
C SER A 116 -5.38 -3.73 -26.17
N THR A 117 -5.11 -3.69 -27.49
CA THR A 117 -6.12 -3.18 -28.43
C THR A 117 -7.42 -3.98 -28.36
N VAL A 118 -7.33 -5.28 -28.12
CA VAL A 118 -8.50 -6.16 -27.98
C VAL A 118 -9.32 -5.77 -26.76
N ASP A 119 -8.67 -5.52 -25.62
CA ASP A 119 -9.37 -5.10 -24.38
C ASP A 119 -10.07 -3.75 -24.56
N LEU A 120 -9.47 -2.83 -25.34
CA LEU A 120 -10.02 -1.50 -25.61
C LEU A 120 -11.15 -1.50 -26.62
N THR A 121 -11.19 -2.49 -27.51
CA THR A 121 -12.20 -2.59 -28.58
C THR A 121 -13.24 -3.68 -28.32
N SER A 122 -13.14 -4.38 -27.21
CA SER A 122 -14.09 -5.40 -26.78
C SER A 122 -15.38 -4.73 -26.27
N ASP A 123 -16.52 -5.20 -26.77
CA ASP A 123 -17.84 -4.82 -26.25
C ASP A 123 -18.18 -5.52 -24.92
N SER A 124 -17.31 -6.43 -24.44
CA SER A 124 -17.52 -7.14 -23.19
C SER A 124 -17.17 -6.19 -22.00
N PRO A 125 -18.14 -5.80 -21.19
CA PRO A 125 -17.86 -4.99 -20.01
C PRO A 125 -17.04 -5.82 -19.02
N GLY A 126 -16.09 -5.18 -18.35
CA GLY A 126 -15.38 -5.77 -17.22
C GLY A 126 -16.32 -6.02 -16.03
N GLU A 127 -15.77 -6.62 -14.97
CA GLU A 127 -16.53 -6.86 -13.75
C GLU A 127 -17.06 -5.54 -13.17
N SER A 128 -18.35 -5.49 -12.82
CA SER A 128 -18.95 -4.27 -12.29
C SER A 128 -18.47 -3.95 -10.87
N SER A 129 -18.40 -2.66 -10.54
CA SER A 129 -18.06 -2.21 -9.18
C SER A 129 -19.01 -2.79 -8.11
N GLY A 130 -20.26 -3.06 -8.45
CA GLY A 130 -21.24 -3.69 -7.54
C GLY A 130 -20.84 -5.11 -7.16
N VAL A 131 -20.40 -5.93 -8.11
CA VAL A 131 -19.91 -7.30 -7.85
C VAL A 131 -18.64 -7.27 -7.00
N VAL A 132 -17.70 -6.40 -7.33
CA VAL A 132 -16.48 -6.21 -6.53
C VAL A 132 -16.81 -5.77 -5.10
N ALA A 133 -17.72 -4.81 -4.93
CA ALA A 133 -18.14 -4.31 -3.63
C ALA A 133 -18.77 -5.42 -2.76
N GLN A 134 -19.59 -6.29 -3.34
CA GLN A 134 -20.18 -7.42 -2.62
C GLN A 134 -19.10 -8.41 -2.12
N ARG A 135 -18.11 -8.73 -2.96
CA ARG A 135 -16.98 -9.58 -2.59
C ARG A 135 -16.14 -8.97 -1.47
N VAL A 136 -15.84 -7.67 -1.57
CA VAL A 136 -15.12 -6.94 -0.51
C VAL A 136 -15.93 -6.92 0.80
N ALA A 137 -17.23 -6.62 0.74
CA ALA A 137 -18.11 -6.60 1.91
C ALA A 137 -18.20 -7.98 2.59
N HIS A 138 -18.19 -9.07 1.81
CA HIS A 138 -18.14 -10.43 2.35
C HIS A 138 -16.85 -10.64 3.17
N VAL A 139 -15.68 -10.33 2.62
CA VAL A 139 -14.39 -10.50 3.31
C VAL A 139 -14.29 -9.62 4.55
N HIS A 140 -14.80 -8.38 4.49
CA HIS A 140 -14.88 -7.51 5.67
C HIS A 140 -15.71 -8.16 6.78
N ARG A 141 -16.86 -8.73 6.46
CA ARG A 141 -17.73 -9.42 7.43
C ARG A 141 -17.00 -10.60 8.06
N VAL A 142 -16.38 -11.48 7.26
CA VAL A 142 -15.59 -12.61 7.76
C VAL A 142 -14.52 -12.15 8.75
N SER A 143 -13.78 -11.08 8.42
CA SER A 143 -12.74 -10.59 9.32
C SER A 143 -13.31 -9.97 10.61
N LEU A 144 -14.42 -9.23 10.52
CA LEU A 144 -15.08 -8.64 11.68
C LEU A 144 -15.70 -9.70 12.61
N GLU A 145 -16.31 -10.73 12.07
CA GLU A 145 -16.87 -11.85 12.82
C GLU A 145 -15.79 -12.67 13.54
N ARG A 146 -14.60 -12.87 12.87
CA ARG A 146 -13.49 -13.62 13.46
C ARG A 146 -12.77 -12.89 14.58
N GLN A 147 -12.47 -11.59 14.42
CA GLN A 147 -11.57 -10.86 15.33
C GLN A 147 -12.03 -9.44 15.72
N GLY A 148 -13.22 -9.03 15.34
CA GLY A 148 -13.76 -7.69 15.67
C GLY A 148 -13.12 -6.51 14.94
N CYS A 149 -12.17 -6.76 14.03
CA CYS A 149 -11.54 -5.72 13.21
C CYS A 149 -11.18 -6.22 11.81
N LEU A 150 -10.90 -5.31 10.88
CA LEU A 150 -10.42 -5.68 9.55
C LEU A 150 -9.02 -6.29 9.62
N ASN A 151 -8.68 -7.15 8.66
CA ASN A 151 -7.36 -7.77 8.58
C ASN A 151 -6.20 -6.77 8.56
N SER A 152 -6.39 -5.60 7.96
CA SER A 152 -5.41 -4.51 7.96
C SER A 152 -5.11 -3.94 9.36
N ALA A 153 -6.03 -4.09 10.29
CA ALA A 153 -5.94 -3.56 11.66
C ALA A 153 -5.47 -4.60 12.69
N ILE A 154 -5.19 -5.85 12.29
CA ILE A 154 -4.65 -6.88 13.21
C ILE A 154 -3.31 -6.37 13.77
N SER A 155 -3.18 -6.33 15.10
CA SER A 155 -1.92 -5.98 15.74
C SER A 155 -0.86 -7.07 15.52
N ALA A 156 0.42 -6.72 15.64
CA ALA A 156 1.49 -7.69 15.48
C ALA A 156 1.40 -8.84 16.50
N GLU A 157 0.93 -8.57 17.70
CA GLU A 157 0.78 -9.51 18.80
C GLU A 157 -0.29 -10.58 18.54
N HIS A 158 -1.37 -10.22 17.83
CA HIS A 158 -2.48 -11.13 17.52
C HIS A 158 -2.34 -11.83 16.16
N LEU A 159 -1.28 -11.53 15.39
CA LEU A 159 -1.11 -12.14 14.06
C LEU A 159 -0.96 -13.67 14.13
N ASP A 160 -0.32 -14.22 15.16
CA ASP A 160 -0.13 -15.66 15.27
C ASP A 160 -1.43 -16.40 15.58
N GLU A 161 -2.32 -15.77 16.31
CA GLU A 161 -3.64 -16.30 16.64
C GLU A 161 -4.62 -16.19 15.46
N VAL A 162 -4.71 -15.00 14.83
CA VAL A 162 -5.74 -14.66 13.85
C VAL A 162 -5.32 -15.03 12.42
N ALA A 163 -4.04 -15.04 12.15
CA ALA A 163 -3.45 -15.32 10.84
C ALA A 163 -2.34 -16.39 10.93
N PRO A 164 -2.69 -17.60 11.45
CA PRO A 164 -1.71 -18.68 11.56
C PRO A 164 -1.24 -19.12 10.17
N LEU A 165 0.06 -19.38 10.06
CA LEU A 165 0.69 -19.84 8.83
C LEU A 165 0.83 -21.37 8.84
N SER A 166 0.64 -22.01 7.69
CA SER A 166 1.03 -23.39 7.49
C SER A 166 2.56 -23.53 7.68
N ARG A 167 3.01 -24.76 7.95
CA ARG A 167 4.44 -25.04 8.12
C ARG A 167 5.27 -24.58 6.91
N ASP A 168 4.79 -24.85 5.72
CA ASP A 168 5.47 -24.49 4.48
C ASP A 168 5.48 -22.97 4.26
N ALA A 169 4.37 -22.30 4.52
CA ALA A 169 4.28 -20.84 4.48
C ALA A 169 5.28 -20.18 5.45
N MET A 170 5.40 -20.72 6.68
CA MET A 170 6.33 -20.22 7.68
C MET A 170 7.78 -20.41 7.24
N VAL A 171 8.14 -21.59 6.73
CA VAL A 171 9.50 -21.88 6.23
C VAL A 171 9.86 -20.96 5.07
N TRP A 172 8.93 -20.78 4.13
CA TRP A 172 9.14 -19.92 2.97
C TRP A 172 9.34 -18.45 3.38
N LEU A 173 8.51 -17.95 4.29
CA LEU A 173 8.57 -16.56 4.73
C LEU A 173 9.82 -16.26 5.57
N ARG A 174 10.25 -17.22 6.42
CA ARG A 174 11.54 -17.13 7.15
C ARG A 174 12.72 -17.00 6.20
N ARG A 175 12.77 -17.83 5.14
CA ARG A 175 13.84 -17.73 4.15
C ARG A 175 13.91 -16.33 3.53
N LYS A 176 12.76 -15.71 3.21
CA LYS A 176 12.73 -14.35 2.66
C LYS A 176 13.18 -13.26 3.64
N LEU A 177 12.96 -13.47 4.93
CA LEU A 177 13.51 -12.60 5.99
C LEU A 177 15.03 -12.77 6.11
N ASP A 178 15.51 -14.02 6.16
CA ASP A 178 16.95 -14.34 6.31
C ASP A 178 17.75 -13.84 5.09
N ASP A 179 17.19 -13.94 3.90
CA ASP A 179 17.76 -13.39 2.64
C ASP A 179 17.77 -11.85 2.60
N GLY A 180 17.20 -11.17 3.59
CA GLY A 180 17.13 -9.71 3.65
C GLY A 180 16.13 -9.06 2.67
N HIS A 181 15.31 -9.88 2.00
CA HIS A 181 14.28 -9.37 1.06
C HIS A 181 13.06 -8.75 1.76
N LEU A 182 12.90 -8.99 3.05
CA LEU A 182 11.80 -8.48 3.85
C LEU A 182 12.30 -7.81 5.13
N SER A 183 11.70 -6.68 5.46
CA SER A 183 11.82 -6.08 6.79
C SER A 183 10.81 -6.70 7.77
N GLY A 184 11.03 -6.55 9.08
CA GLY A 184 10.05 -6.98 10.09
C GLY A 184 8.67 -6.35 9.89
N ARG A 185 8.61 -5.07 9.45
CA ARG A 185 7.33 -4.42 9.08
C ARG A 185 6.72 -5.08 7.84
N GLY A 186 7.53 -5.38 6.83
CA GLY A 186 7.11 -6.09 5.64
C GLY A 186 6.50 -7.45 5.97
N TYR A 187 7.09 -8.19 6.91
CA TYR A 187 6.60 -9.47 7.39
C TYR A 187 5.15 -9.40 7.91
N HIS A 188 4.87 -8.46 8.82
CA HIS A 188 3.52 -8.30 9.37
C HIS A 188 2.50 -7.87 8.31
N ARG A 189 2.89 -7.01 7.37
CA ARG A 189 2.01 -6.56 6.28
C ARG A 189 1.68 -7.70 5.33
N ILE A 190 2.66 -8.49 4.94
CA ILE A 190 2.44 -9.67 4.08
C ILE A 190 1.46 -10.63 4.74
N ARG A 191 1.59 -10.90 6.03
CA ARG A 191 0.66 -11.78 6.74
C ARG A 191 -0.79 -11.26 6.73
N ARG A 192 -0.99 -9.93 6.90
CA ARG A 192 -2.33 -9.32 6.82
C ARG A 192 -2.92 -9.42 5.42
N VAL A 193 -2.11 -9.19 4.38
CA VAL A 193 -2.53 -9.34 2.98
C VAL A 193 -2.82 -10.81 2.67
N ALA A 194 -1.95 -11.73 3.07
CA ALA A 194 -2.15 -13.17 2.88
C ALA A 194 -3.41 -13.68 3.60
N ARG A 195 -3.71 -13.17 4.82
CA ARG A 195 -4.98 -13.46 5.50
C ARG A 195 -6.19 -12.98 4.69
N THR A 196 -6.11 -11.79 4.13
CA THR A 196 -7.19 -11.26 3.28
C THR A 196 -7.39 -12.09 2.02
N LEU A 197 -6.30 -12.50 1.37
CA LEU A 197 -6.36 -13.38 0.19
C LEU A 197 -6.99 -14.74 0.54
N ALA A 198 -6.59 -15.35 1.65
CA ALA A 198 -7.17 -16.61 2.11
C ALA A 198 -8.67 -16.47 2.43
N ASP A 199 -9.09 -15.37 3.08
CA ASP A 199 -10.50 -15.07 3.34
C ASP A 199 -11.30 -14.90 2.05
N MET A 200 -10.72 -14.27 1.01
CA MET A 200 -11.35 -14.14 -0.31
C MET A 200 -11.61 -15.46 -0.99
N HIS A 201 -10.86 -16.50 -0.66
CA HIS A 201 -10.97 -17.85 -1.25
C HIS A 201 -11.63 -18.85 -0.29
N GLY A 202 -12.22 -18.38 0.81
CA GLY A 202 -12.95 -19.23 1.77
C GLY A 202 -12.05 -20.07 2.67
N GLU A 203 -10.75 -19.76 2.76
CA GLU A 203 -9.79 -20.47 3.61
C GLU A 203 -9.61 -19.69 4.92
N HIS A 204 -10.43 -20.00 5.93
CA HIS A 204 -10.51 -19.19 7.14
C HIS A 204 -9.60 -19.65 8.29
N GLU A 205 -9.03 -20.84 8.22
CA GLU A 205 -8.22 -21.43 9.30
C GLU A 205 -6.73 -21.02 9.17
N VAL A 206 -5.99 -21.71 8.33
CA VAL A 206 -4.55 -21.60 8.19
C VAL A 206 -4.18 -21.01 6.83
N ILE A 207 -3.25 -20.04 6.82
CA ILE A 207 -2.77 -19.42 5.59
C ILE A 207 -1.73 -20.34 4.94
N LYS A 208 -2.01 -20.80 3.72
CA LYS A 208 -1.11 -21.61 2.91
C LYS A 208 0.00 -20.78 2.26
N SER A 209 1.05 -21.45 1.78
CA SER A 209 2.19 -20.80 1.12
C SER A 209 1.80 -20.00 -0.12
N GLU A 210 0.82 -20.48 -0.91
CA GLU A 210 0.33 -19.78 -2.09
C GLU A 210 -0.17 -18.36 -1.83
N TRP A 211 -0.86 -18.14 -0.69
CA TRP A 211 -1.34 -16.80 -0.31
C TRP A 211 -0.21 -15.90 0.17
N VAL A 212 0.78 -16.45 0.84
CA VAL A 212 1.99 -15.72 1.25
C VAL A 212 2.81 -15.33 0.02
N GLU A 213 3.01 -16.23 -0.92
CA GLU A 213 3.74 -15.98 -2.17
C GLU A 213 3.01 -14.91 -3.02
N THR A 214 1.69 -15.02 -3.13
CA THR A 214 0.86 -14.02 -3.80
C THR A 214 0.97 -12.66 -3.12
N ALA A 215 0.87 -12.60 -1.79
CA ALA A 215 1.03 -11.35 -1.04
C ALA A 215 2.41 -10.70 -1.25
N VAL A 216 3.47 -11.51 -1.35
CA VAL A 216 4.82 -11.02 -1.66
C VAL A 216 4.91 -10.53 -3.11
N SER A 217 4.32 -11.24 -4.07
CA SER A 217 4.28 -10.81 -5.48
C SER A 217 3.55 -9.48 -5.66
N MET A 218 2.55 -9.20 -4.81
CA MET A 218 1.85 -7.91 -4.77
C MET A 218 2.68 -6.77 -4.15
N ARG A 219 3.93 -6.99 -3.78
CA ARG A 219 4.87 -5.97 -3.31
C ARG A 219 5.99 -5.72 -4.31
N VAL A 220 5.64 -5.61 -5.58
CA VAL A 220 6.59 -5.35 -6.65
C VAL A 220 7.50 -4.17 -6.31
N SER A 221 8.78 -4.31 -6.54
CA SER A 221 9.71 -3.21 -6.37
C SER A 221 9.46 -2.14 -7.44
N VAL A 222 9.22 -0.92 -7.02
CA VAL A 222 9.15 0.24 -7.93
C VAL A 222 10.53 0.51 -8.57
N VAL A 223 11.60 0.00 -7.95
CA VAL A 223 13.00 0.28 -8.30
C VAL A 223 13.61 -0.78 -9.23
N THR A 224 13.18 -2.04 -9.16
CA THR A 224 13.85 -3.16 -9.83
C THR A 224 13.48 -3.34 -11.31
N GLN A 225 12.59 -2.55 -11.88
CA GLN A 225 12.32 -2.61 -13.32
C GLN A 225 13.31 -1.80 -14.19
N THR A 226 14.41 -1.33 -13.64
CA THR A 226 15.48 -0.67 -14.41
C THR A 226 16.53 -1.64 -14.96
N GLU A 227 16.44 -2.93 -14.65
CA GLU A 227 17.24 -3.98 -15.31
C GLU A 227 16.44 -4.62 -16.46
N PHE A 228 16.11 -3.82 -17.46
CA PHE A 228 15.81 -4.36 -18.79
C PHE A 228 17.05 -4.17 -19.65
N HIS A 229 17.64 -5.29 -20.03
CA HIS A 229 18.71 -5.47 -21.03
C HIS A 229 18.44 -4.70 -22.32
#